data_ea65c917768a728cdf4dd8777463c094
#
_entry.id   ea65c917768a728cdf4dd8777463c094
#
_cell.length_a   1.000
_cell.length_b   1.000
_cell.length_c   1.000
_cell.angle_alpha   90.00
_cell.angle_beta   90.00
_cell.angle_gamma   90.00
#
_symmetry.space_group_name_H-M   'P 1'
#
loop_
_entity.id
_entity.type
_entity.pdbx_description
1 polymer ?
#
loop_
_entity_poly.entity_id
_entity_poly.type
_entity_poly.pdbx_seq_one_letter_code
_entity_poly.pdbx_strand_id
1 'polypeptide(L)'
;MSSSSALQPVIPAKPLCTPDGKVSHDTSSGTLAIKRAFQAKGILLADGFLSADGSLLADGSLLADGSPAAQSVDTVPVINEKDIAHRFSKAANQYNSIASIQRVIAEQALANLPHRLQGQALDIGCGTGIHTQALYRKGAAATGVDIAEGMLAFARKKYSDPIFIQGSVLDLPFTENTFSTVFSSMALQWVSDTGLAAKQIARVLKKGGVAELAIMVAGSFDELKTARKVAQLAQADMVMPTAAQWGYSFKQSGLSLQRVITKDYVDMHSDIMSLLRSVKGVGAGATGRKQPPLNRRDIKKLAMAYFNASGVESKLPLTYRVSHFRLEKR
;
A
#
# COMPACT_ATOMS: atom_id res chain seq x y z
N MET A 1 -47.46 -32.03 -40.45
CA MET A 1 -48.29 -31.18 -39.62
C MET A 1 -47.65 -31.11 -38.24
N SER A 2 -46.82 -30.15 -38.03
CA SER A 2 -46.21 -29.90 -36.70
C SER A 2 -45.90 -28.42 -36.63
N SER A 3 -46.62 -27.73 -35.77
CA SER A 3 -46.52 -26.32 -35.45
C SER A 3 -45.40 -26.08 -34.44
N SER A 4 -44.40 -25.33 -34.86
CA SER A 4 -43.33 -24.80 -34.05
C SER A 4 -43.83 -23.49 -33.39
N SER A 5 -43.87 -23.42 -32.07
CA SER A 5 -44.11 -22.18 -31.31
C SER A 5 -42.77 -21.58 -30.91
N ALA A 6 -42.46 -20.46 -31.48
CA ALA A 6 -41.30 -19.63 -31.13
C ALA A 6 -41.58 -18.87 -29.81
N LEU A 7 -40.69 -19.02 -28.85
CA LEU A 7 -40.64 -18.20 -27.64
C LEU A 7 -39.98 -16.84 -27.97
N GLN A 8 -40.71 -15.77 -27.71
CA GLN A 8 -40.23 -14.39 -27.79
C GLN A 8 -39.36 -14.04 -26.57
N PRO A 9 -38.29 -13.23 -26.72
CA PRO A 9 -37.48 -12.81 -25.59
C PRO A 9 -38.17 -11.70 -24.79
N VAL A 10 -38.15 -11.87 -23.48
CA VAL A 10 -38.63 -10.91 -22.49
C VAL A 10 -37.65 -9.74 -22.42
N ILE A 11 -38.11 -8.54 -22.75
CA ILE A 11 -37.39 -7.29 -22.61
C ILE A 11 -37.45 -6.84 -21.14
N PRO A 12 -36.33 -6.57 -20.45
CA PRO A 12 -36.40 -6.00 -19.11
C PRO A 12 -36.78 -4.51 -19.17
N ALA A 13 -37.69 -4.10 -18.29
CA ALA A 13 -38.20 -2.75 -18.17
C ALA A 13 -37.08 -1.73 -17.84
N LYS A 14 -37.12 -0.57 -18.48
CA LYS A 14 -36.30 0.59 -18.18
C LYS A 14 -36.61 1.13 -16.79
N PRO A 15 -35.59 1.54 -16.00
CA PRO A 15 -35.80 2.31 -14.79
C PRO A 15 -36.21 3.75 -15.13
N LEU A 16 -37.20 4.29 -14.42
CA LEU A 16 -37.64 5.68 -14.49
C LEU A 16 -36.49 6.62 -14.07
N CYS A 17 -36.16 7.55 -14.97
CA CYS A 17 -35.30 8.68 -14.65
C CYS A 17 -36.08 9.74 -13.88
N THR A 18 -35.59 10.12 -12.69
CA THR A 18 -35.92 11.39 -12.06
C THR A 18 -34.94 12.49 -12.53
N PRO A 19 -35.34 13.78 -12.56
CA PRO A 19 -34.61 14.80 -13.31
C PRO A 19 -33.46 15.47 -12.53
N ASP A 20 -32.77 14.82 -11.63
CA ASP A 20 -31.56 15.39 -11.00
C ASP A 20 -30.42 14.36 -10.99
N GLY A 21 -29.58 14.46 -12.03
CA GLY A 21 -28.44 13.61 -12.27
C GLY A 21 -27.29 13.82 -11.29
N LYS A 22 -27.30 13.17 -10.14
CA LYS A 22 -26.11 12.94 -9.31
C LYS A 22 -26.21 11.56 -8.64
N VAL A 23 -25.54 10.57 -9.22
CA VAL A 23 -25.22 9.32 -8.52
C VAL A 23 -23.97 9.57 -7.72
N SER A 24 -24.12 9.86 -6.42
CA SER A 24 -23.02 9.92 -5.47
C SER A 24 -22.80 8.52 -4.89
N HIS A 25 -21.74 7.83 -5.30
CA HIS A 25 -21.21 6.71 -4.53
C HIS A 25 -20.47 7.29 -3.31
N ASP A 26 -21.19 7.45 -2.21
CA ASP A 26 -20.66 7.95 -0.94
C ASP A 26 -19.97 6.81 -0.19
N THR A 27 -18.67 6.61 -0.46
CA THR A 27 -17.78 5.80 0.37
C THR A 27 -17.17 6.61 1.54
N SER A 28 -17.52 7.90 1.65
CA SER A 28 -16.97 8.82 2.65
C SER A 28 -17.68 8.74 4.01
N SER A 29 -18.92 8.26 4.06
CA SER A 29 -19.71 8.25 5.29
C SER A 29 -19.21 7.27 6.36
N GLY A 30 -18.66 6.12 5.96
CA GLY A 30 -18.07 5.16 6.89
C GLY A 30 -16.80 5.66 7.57
N THR A 31 -15.90 6.28 6.82
CA THR A 31 -14.63 6.83 7.34
C THR A 31 -14.88 8.04 8.25
N LEU A 32 -15.89 8.86 7.94
CA LEU A 32 -16.24 10.02 8.73
C LEU A 32 -16.89 9.64 10.07
N ALA A 33 -17.71 8.57 10.07
CA ALA A 33 -18.33 8.04 11.29
C ALA A 33 -17.26 7.44 12.25
N ILE A 34 -16.28 6.75 11.71
CA ILE A 34 -15.14 6.20 12.47
C ILE A 34 -14.31 7.33 13.07
N LYS A 35 -13.94 8.36 12.29
CA LYS A 35 -13.22 9.55 12.77
C LYS A 35 -14.01 10.30 13.88
N ARG A 36 -15.32 10.45 13.74
CA ARG A 36 -16.17 11.09 14.76
C ARG A 36 -16.26 10.27 16.05
N ALA A 37 -16.29 8.94 15.97
CA ALA A 37 -16.29 8.07 17.16
C ALA A 37 -14.97 8.18 17.96
N PHE A 38 -13.83 8.35 17.29
CA PHE A 38 -12.54 8.58 17.93
C PHE A 38 -12.43 9.99 18.52
N GLN A 39 -12.92 11.04 17.85
CA GLN A 39 -12.94 12.41 18.34
C GLN A 39 -13.89 12.62 19.55
N ALA A 40 -15.06 12.00 19.55
CA ALA A 40 -16.03 12.12 20.64
C ALA A 40 -15.54 11.54 21.98
N LYS A 41 -14.48 10.72 21.96
CA LYS A 41 -13.87 10.12 23.17
C LYS A 41 -12.56 10.80 23.60
N GLY A 42 -12.27 12.01 23.11
CA GLY A 42 -11.12 12.81 23.56
C GLY A 42 -9.75 12.33 23.10
N ILE A 43 -9.69 11.50 22.03
CA ILE A 43 -8.43 11.07 21.42
C ILE A 43 -8.11 12.09 20.33
N LEU A 44 -7.21 13.03 20.61
CA LEU A 44 -6.70 14.01 19.65
C LEU A 44 -5.86 13.27 18.57
N LEU A 45 -6.38 13.26 17.34
CA LEU A 45 -5.59 12.92 16.16
C LEU A 45 -4.81 14.17 15.77
N ALA A 46 -3.49 14.09 15.71
CA ALA A 46 -2.63 15.16 15.24
C ALA A 46 -2.83 15.34 13.72
N ASP A 47 -3.72 16.24 13.33
CA ASP A 47 -3.84 16.72 11.96
C ASP A 47 -2.89 17.91 11.79
N GLY A 48 -1.80 17.70 11.06
CA GLY A 48 -0.99 18.79 10.52
C GLY A 48 -1.76 19.50 9.41
N PHE A 49 -2.23 20.71 9.67
CA PHE A 49 -2.85 21.59 8.69
C PHE A 49 -1.79 22.05 7.67
N LEU A 50 -2.02 21.80 6.39
CA LEU A 50 -1.38 22.53 5.31
C LEU A 50 -2.17 23.81 5.06
N SER A 51 -1.50 24.96 5.16
CA SER A 51 -2.07 26.22 4.72
C SER A 51 -2.07 26.30 3.18
N ALA A 52 -2.97 27.10 2.62
CA ALA A 52 -3.22 27.20 1.17
C ALA A 52 -2.02 27.69 0.33
N ASP A 53 -0.91 28.09 0.97
CA ASP A 53 0.31 28.62 0.34
C ASP A 53 1.51 27.66 0.37
N GLY A 54 1.36 26.45 0.93
CA GLY A 54 2.41 25.43 0.90
C GLY A 54 3.59 25.63 1.86
N SER A 55 3.49 26.52 2.87
CA SER A 55 4.55 26.70 3.86
C SER A 55 4.39 25.74 5.05
N LEU A 56 5.51 25.08 5.40
CA LEU A 56 5.65 24.19 6.54
C LEU A 56 5.93 25.01 7.78
N LEU A 57 5.03 24.99 8.77
CA LEU A 57 5.35 25.46 10.12
C LEU A 57 6.00 24.31 10.88
N ALA A 58 7.31 24.39 11.07
CA ALA A 58 8.06 23.52 11.97
C ALA A 58 7.92 24.10 13.38
N ASP A 59 7.30 23.35 14.30
CA ASP A 59 7.40 23.63 15.72
C ASP A 59 8.77 23.19 16.24
N GLY A 60 9.71 24.11 16.17
CA GLY A 60 11.07 23.96 16.69
C GLY A 60 11.19 24.64 18.02
N SER A 61 11.05 23.93 19.14
CA SER A 61 11.47 24.43 20.44
C SER A 61 13.00 24.50 20.47
N LEU A 62 13.53 25.74 20.43
CA LEU A 62 14.94 26.04 20.67
C LEU A 62 15.19 26.11 22.18
N LEU A 63 16.24 25.48 22.67
CA LEU A 63 16.78 25.73 23.98
C LEU A 63 17.38 27.15 24.02
N ALA A 64 17.42 27.79 25.21
CA ALA A 64 17.82 29.19 25.41
C ALA A 64 19.28 29.52 24.99
N ASP A 65 20.06 28.57 24.56
CA ASP A 65 21.46 28.71 24.11
C ASP A 65 21.67 28.50 22.59
N GLY A 66 20.58 28.30 21.82
CA GLY A 66 20.67 28.18 20.36
C GLY A 66 21.25 26.87 19.85
N SER A 67 21.54 25.89 20.68
CA SER A 67 21.98 24.56 20.24
C SER A 67 20.79 23.63 19.99
N PRO A 68 20.81 22.80 18.92
CA PRO A 68 19.76 21.81 18.72
C PRO A 68 19.83 20.78 19.86
N ALA A 69 18.72 20.61 20.57
CA ALA A 69 18.59 19.55 21.55
C ALA A 69 18.92 18.21 20.88
N ALA A 70 19.93 17.51 21.36
CA ALA A 70 20.24 16.17 20.95
C ALA A 70 19.06 15.26 21.34
N GLN A 71 18.07 15.14 20.45
CA GLN A 71 17.10 14.08 20.54
C GLN A 71 17.89 12.79 20.48
N SER A 72 17.73 11.95 21.51
CA SER A 72 18.24 10.58 21.49
C SER A 72 17.79 9.95 20.17
N VAL A 73 18.77 9.65 19.30
CA VAL A 73 18.52 8.93 18.06
C VAL A 73 18.14 7.52 18.50
N ASP A 74 16.87 7.31 18.83
CA ASP A 74 16.30 5.97 18.86
C ASP A 74 16.60 5.37 17.49
N THR A 75 17.53 4.43 17.45
CA THR A 75 17.93 3.75 16.22
C THR A 75 16.66 3.17 15.58
N VAL A 76 16.22 3.79 14.48
CA VAL A 76 15.12 3.28 13.67
C VAL A 76 15.47 1.83 13.34
N PRO A 77 14.59 0.85 13.65
CA PRO A 77 14.91 -0.54 13.41
C PRO A 77 15.17 -0.74 11.91
N VAL A 78 16.38 -1.14 11.57
CA VAL A 78 16.78 -1.39 10.18
C VAL A 78 15.96 -2.57 9.67
N ILE A 79 15.12 -2.30 8.68
CA ILE A 79 14.37 -3.34 7.97
C ILE A 79 15.38 -4.22 7.23
N ASN A 80 15.45 -5.51 7.59
CA ASN A 80 16.38 -6.44 6.96
C ASN A 80 15.72 -7.09 5.73
N GLU A 81 16.20 -6.77 4.53
CA GLU A 81 15.69 -7.34 3.28
C GLU A 81 15.71 -8.87 3.25
N LYS A 82 16.70 -9.53 3.87
CA LYS A 82 16.77 -11.00 3.94
C LYS A 82 15.60 -11.60 4.73
N ASP A 83 15.22 -10.95 5.83
CA ASP A 83 14.08 -11.40 6.64
C ASP A 83 12.76 -11.21 5.89
N ILE A 84 12.64 -10.11 5.14
CA ILE A 84 11.49 -9.83 4.28
C ILE A 84 11.41 -10.89 3.17
N ALA A 85 12.49 -11.09 2.43
CA ALA A 85 12.57 -12.07 1.35
C ALA A 85 12.20 -13.48 1.81
N HIS A 86 12.71 -13.90 2.99
CA HIS A 86 12.39 -15.20 3.57
C HIS A 86 10.90 -15.36 3.91
N ARG A 87 10.29 -14.32 4.52
CA ARG A 87 8.87 -14.36 4.90
C ARG A 87 7.95 -14.41 3.69
N PHE A 88 8.20 -13.57 2.69
CA PHE A 88 7.42 -13.58 1.45
C PHE A 88 7.60 -14.87 0.66
N SER A 89 8.82 -15.41 0.59
CA SER A 89 9.07 -16.72 -0.04
C SER A 89 8.23 -17.84 0.60
N LYS A 90 8.10 -17.87 1.92
CA LYS A 90 7.24 -18.85 2.63
C LYS A 90 5.75 -18.64 2.37
N ALA A 91 5.32 -17.39 2.17
CA ALA A 91 3.92 -17.05 1.97
C ALA A 91 3.43 -17.25 0.53
N ALA A 92 4.31 -17.48 -0.45
CA ALA A 92 4.03 -17.42 -1.88
C ALA A 92 2.78 -18.22 -2.31
N ASN A 93 2.63 -19.46 -1.81
CA ASN A 93 1.50 -20.33 -2.20
C ASN A 93 0.14 -19.85 -1.67
N GLN A 94 0.11 -19.11 -0.57
CA GLN A 94 -1.12 -18.63 0.08
C GLN A 94 -1.34 -17.13 -0.13
N TYR A 95 -0.34 -16.42 -0.65
CA TYR A 95 -0.36 -14.95 -0.75
C TYR A 95 -1.59 -14.44 -1.49
N ASN A 96 -1.91 -14.99 -2.64
CA ASN A 96 -3.03 -14.54 -3.47
C ASN A 96 -4.42 -14.73 -2.79
N SER A 97 -4.55 -15.67 -1.85
CA SER A 97 -5.80 -15.90 -1.12
C SER A 97 -6.01 -14.96 0.06
N ILE A 98 -4.91 -14.40 0.62
CA ILE A 98 -4.94 -13.52 1.78
C ILE A 98 -4.75 -12.03 1.45
N ALA A 99 -4.24 -11.72 0.26
CA ALA A 99 -3.88 -10.37 -0.18
C ALA A 99 -5.04 -9.69 -0.94
N SER A 100 -6.29 -9.80 -0.45
CA SER A 100 -7.47 -9.23 -1.12
C SER A 100 -7.39 -7.71 -1.24
N ILE A 101 -7.05 -7.03 -0.16
CA ILE A 101 -6.96 -5.56 -0.14
C ILE A 101 -5.79 -5.06 -1.00
N GLN A 102 -4.65 -5.76 -1.00
CA GLN A 102 -3.49 -5.42 -1.84
C GLN A 102 -3.85 -5.52 -3.32
N ARG A 103 -4.67 -6.50 -3.70
CA ARG A 103 -5.18 -6.63 -5.07
C ARG A 103 -6.05 -5.45 -5.47
N VAL A 104 -6.98 -5.02 -4.62
CA VAL A 104 -7.84 -3.83 -4.87
C VAL A 104 -6.98 -2.58 -5.06
N ILE A 105 -5.97 -2.39 -4.21
CA ILE A 105 -5.04 -1.26 -4.30
C ILE A 105 -4.26 -1.29 -5.63
N ALA A 106 -3.76 -2.46 -6.01
CA ALA A 106 -3.00 -2.63 -7.24
C ALA A 106 -3.87 -2.47 -8.50
N GLU A 107 -5.10 -2.98 -8.49
CA GLU A 107 -6.06 -2.79 -9.58
C GLU A 107 -6.38 -1.30 -9.79
N GLN A 108 -6.53 -0.53 -8.71
CA GLN A 108 -6.69 0.92 -8.78
C GLN A 108 -5.45 1.61 -9.39
N ALA A 109 -4.24 1.19 -9.03
CA ALA A 109 -3.02 1.72 -9.62
C ALA A 109 -2.88 1.32 -11.10
N LEU A 110 -3.18 0.07 -11.47
CA LEU A 110 -3.18 -0.39 -12.87
C LEU A 110 -4.22 0.33 -13.74
N ALA A 111 -5.35 0.73 -13.16
CA ALA A 111 -6.39 1.51 -13.86
C ALA A 111 -5.93 2.93 -14.20
N ASN A 112 -4.95 3.48 -13.49
CA ASN A 112 -4.33 4.77 -13.80
C ASN A 112 -3.39 4.72 -15.02
N LEU A 113 -2.93 3.52 -15.41
CA LEU A 113 -2.10 3.33 -16.60
C LEU A 113 -2.97 3.30 -17.87
N PRO A 114 -2.42 3.70 -19.04
CA PRO A 114 -3.12 3.57 -20.32
C PRO A 114 -3.64 2.16 -20.58
N HIS A 115 -4.70 2.03 -21.37
CA HIS A 115 -5.23 0.72 -21.78
C HIS A 115 -4.20 -0.10 -22.54
N ARG A 116 -3.39 0.56 -23.39
CA ARG A 116 -2.26 -0.05 -24.09
C ARG A 116 -0.96 0.59 -23.67
N LEU A 117 -0.02 -0.22 -23.28
CA LEU A 117 1.34 0.15 -22.97
C LEU A 117 2.24 -0.16 -24.17
N GLN A 118 3.27 0.66 -24.37
CA GLN A 118 4.29 0.44 -25.39
C GLN A 118 5.66 0.30 -24.74
N GLY A 119 6.53 -0.50 -25.36
CA GLY A 119 7.88 -0.72 -24.90
C GLY A 119 7.98 -1.61 -23.67
N GLN A 120 9.01 -1.37 -22.85
CA GLN A 120 9.32 -2.21 -21.69
C GLN A 120 8.65 -1.64 -20.44
N ALA A 121 8.05 -2.52 -19.63
CA ALA A 121 7.49 -2.18 -18.32
C ALA A 121 8.18 -3.00 -17.22
N LEU A 122 8.50 -2.34 -16.11
CA LEU A 122 9.06 -2.96 -14.91
C LEU A 122 8.01 -2.97 -13.80
N ASP A 123 7.79 -4.13 -13.18
CA ASP A 123 6.99 -4.31 -11.97
C ASP A 123 7.93 -4.54 -10.78
N ILE A 124 8.06 -3.56 -9.88
CA ILE A 124 8.96 -3.60 -8.71
C ILE A 124 8.21 -4.18 -7.51
N GLY A 125 8.76 -5.25 -6.92
CA GLY A 125 8.11 -6.04 -5.89
C GLY A 125 6.95 -6.84 -6.48
N CYS A 126 7.20 -7.53 -7.59
CA CYS A 126 6.19 -8.19 -8.41
C CYS A 126 5.48 -9.36 -7.72
N GLY A 127 6.03 -9.88 -6.61
CA GLY A 127 5.48 -10.99 -5.85
C GLY A 127 5.17 -12.20 -6.72
N THR A 128 3.92 -12.66 -6.70
CA THR A 128 3.44 -13.82 -7.48
C THR A 128 3.23 -13.53 -8.98
N GLY A 129 3.61 -12.34 -9.47
CA GLY A 129 3.62 -11.98 -10.89
C GLY A 129 2.27 -11.60 -11.49
N ILE A 130 1.20 -11.49 -10.69
CA ILE A 130 -0.15 -11.21 -11.21
C ILE A 130 -0.25 -9.84 -11.90
N HIS A 131 0.43 -8.83 -11.37
CA HIS A 131 0.42 -7.48 -11.92
C HIS A 131 1.40 -7.35 -13.09
N THR A 132 2.54 -8.05 -13.05
CA THR A 132 3.46 -8.18 -14.19
C THR A 132 2.73 -8.76 -15.40
N GLN A 133 1.93 -9.81 -15.19
CA GLN A 133 1.09 -10.39 -16.25
C GLN A 133 0.01 -9.41 -16.74
N ALA A 134 -0.52 -8.56 -15.85
CA ALA A 134 -1.47 -7.52 -16.26
C ALA A 134 -0.81 -6.45 -17.14
N LEU A 135 0.43 -6.05 -16.84
CA LEU A 135 1.23 -5.14 -17.68
C LEU A 135 1.52 -5.76 -19.06
N TYR A 136 1.87 -7.04 -19.10
CA TYR A 136 2.05 -7.78 -20.36
C TYR A 136 0.77 -7.78 -21.20
N ARG A 137 -0.38 -8.08 -20.59
CA ARG A 137 -1.68 -8.03 -21.27
C ARG A 137 -2.07 -6.65 -21.78
N LYS A 138 -1.53 -5.59 -21.19
CA LYS A 138 -1.67 -4.22 -21.71
C LYS A 138 -0.75 -3.94 -22.91
N GLY A 139 0.10 -4.89 -23.34
CA GLY A 139 0.96 -4.80 -24.53
C GLY A 139 2.43 -4.45 -24.23
N ALA A 140 2.84 -4.32 -22.99
CA ALA A 140 4.24 -4.08 -22.65
C ALA A 140 5.09 -5.37 -22.69
N ALA A 141 6.37 -5.26 -23.05
CA ALA A 141 7.36 -6.27 -22.68
C ALA A 141 7.61 -6.17 -21.18
N ALA A 142 6.89 -6.99 -20.39
CA ALA A 142 6.85 -6.84 -18.93
C ALA A 142 7.94 -7.65 -18.23
N THR A 143 8.63 -7.03 -17.30
CA THR A 143 9.61 -7.65 -16.40
C THR A 143 9.19 -7.40 -14.95
N GLY A 144 9.14 -8.46 -14.15
CA GLY A 144 8.93 -8.38 -12.71
C GLY A 144 10.24 -8.55 -11.96
N VAL A 145 10.49 -7.72 -10.93
CA VAL A 145 11.61 -7.86 -10.01
C VAL A 145 11.11 -8.00 -8.59
N ASP A 146 11.67 -8.95 -7.83
CA ASP A 146 11.36 -9.16 -6.41
C ASP A 146 12.59 -9.69 -5.66
N ILE A 147 12.68 -9.39 -4.37
CA ILE A 147 13.75 -9.92 -3.50
C ILE A 147 13.50 -11.38 -3.08
N ALA A 148 12.22 -11.81 -3.11
CA ALA A 148 11.77 -13.09 -2.59
C ALA A 148 11.75 -14.17 -3.68
N GLU A 149 12.78 -15.03 -3.72
CA GLU A 149 12.90 -16.09 -4.74
C GLU A 149 11.69 -17.05 -4.75
N GLY A 150 11.09 -17.35 -3.59
CA GLY A 150 9.89 -18.20 -3.55
C GLY A 150 8.68 -17.58 -4.27
N MET A 151 8.55 -16.23 -4.26
CA MET A 151 7.55 -15.51 -5.05
C MET A 151 7.83 -15.63 -6.53
N LEU A 152 9.10 -15.44 -6.94
CA LEU A 152 9.52 -15.54 -8.34
C LEU A 152 9.38 -16.95 -8.90
N ALA A 153 9.71 -17.98 -8.11
CA ALA A 153 9.51 -19.37 -8.49
C ALA A 153 8.02 -19.67 -8.76
N PHE A 154 7.13 -19.13 -7.91
CA PHE A 154 5.69 -19.23 -8.14
C PHE A 154 5.27 -18.49 -9.43
N ALA A 155 5.76 -17.26 -9.64
CA ALA A 155 5.44 -16.45 -10.80
C ALA A 155 5.89 -17.12 -12.12
N ARG A 156 7.14 -17.59 -12.18
CA ARG A 156 7.71 -18.32 -13.35
C ARG A 156 6.94 -19.59 -13.68
N LYS A 157 6.47 -20.31 -12.66
CA LYS A 157 5.65 -21.52 -12.88
C LYS A 157 4.27 -21.18 -13.45
N LYS A 158 3.72 -20.01 -13.10
CA LYS A 158 2.35 -19.62 -13.43
C LYS A 158 2.25 -18.85 -14.75
N TYR A 159 3.27 -18.07 -15.11
CA TYR A 159 3.27 -17.18 -16.25
C TYR A 159 4.52 -17.40 -17.10
N SER A 160 4.34 -17.69 -18.40
CA SER A 160 5.42 -17.98 -19.35
C SER A 160 5.95 -16.74 -20.06
N ASP A 161 5.10 -15.72 -20.23
CA ASP A 161 5.43 -14.58 -21.10
C ASP A 161 6.25 -13.48 -20.41
N PRO A 162 5.92 -13.01 -19.16
CA PRO A 162 6.75 -12.05 -18.48
C PRO A 162 8.07 -12.64 -17.99
N ILE A 163 9.09 -11.80 -17.93
CA ILE A 163 10.40 -12.16 -17.34
C ILE A 163 10.36 -11.86 -15.84
N PHE A 164 10.91 -12.77 -15.00
CA PHE A 164 10.98 -12.59 -13.54
C PHE A 164 12.42 -12.72 -13.06
N ILE A 165 12.94 -11.63 -12.44
CA ILE A 165 14.34 -11.49 -12.03
C ILE A 165 14.40 -11.22 -10.53
N GLN A 166 15.34 -11.87 -9.83
CA GLN A 166 15.61 -11.56 -8.43
C GLN A 166 16.43 -10.28 -8.33
N GLY A 167 16.01 -9.35 -7.48
CA GLY A 167 16.72 -8.10 -7.25
C GLY A 167 16.05 -7.22 -6.22
N SER A 168 16.82 -6.31 -5.63
CA SER A 168 16.34 -5.28 -4.73
C SER A 168 16.07 -3.97 -5.50
N VAL A 169 15.04 -3.23 -5.07
CA VAL A 169 14.82 -1.87 -5.57
C VAL A 169 15.93 -0.92 -5.16
N LEU A 170 16.71 -1.25 -4.13
CA LEU A 170 17.88 -0.47 -3.72
C LEU A 170 19.08 -0.66 -4.66
N ASP A 171 19.08 -1.75 -5.46
CA ASP A 171 20.09 -2.04 -6.48
C ASP A 171 19.45 -2.82 -7.63
N LEU A 172 18.74 -2.11 -8.52
CA LEU A 172 18.03 -2.72 -9.64
C LEU A 172 19.01 -3.26 -10.69
N PRO A 173 18.92 -4.56 -11.05
CA PRO A 173 19.86 -5.22 -11.99
C PRO A 173 19.55 -4.89 -13.45
N PHE A 174 19.29 -3.64 -13.76
CA PHE A 174 18.96 -3.15 -15.10
C PHE A 174 19.81 -1.95 -15.48
N THR A 175 20.05 -1.77 -16.78
CA THR A 175 20.72 -0.58 -17.30
C THR A 175 19.83 0.65 -17.16
N GLU A 176 20.44 1.81 -17.18
CA GLU A 176 19.70 3.08 -17.18
C GLU A 176 18.83 3.24 -18.43
N ASN A 177 17.76 4.03 -18.33
CA ASN A 177 16.89 4.36 -19.46
C ASN A 177 16.33 3.13 -20.19
N THR A 178 15.99 2.06 -19.45
CA THR A 178 15.48 0.81 -20.03
C THR A 178 13.96 0.79 -20.17
N PHE A 179 13.24 1.27 -19.15
CA PHE A 179 11.79 1.09 -19.06
C PHE A 179 11.03 2.36 -19.43
N SER A 180 10.00 2.23 -20.26
CA SER A 180 9.05 3.30 -20.54
C SER A 180 7.97 3.42 -19.45
N THR A 181 7.72 2.33 -18.70
CA THR A 181 6.78 2.31 -17.58
C THR A 181 7.41 1.58 -16.40
N VAL A 182 7.33 2.17 -15.21
CA VAL A 182 7.62 1.50 -13.94
C VAL A 182 6.34 1.44 -13.14
N PHE A 183 6.04 0.26 -12.61
CA PHE A 183 4.90 -0.01 -11.75
C PHE A 183 5.39 -0.59 -10.43
N SER A 184 4.74 -0.25 -9.32
CA SER A 184 4.92 -0.93 -8.04
C SER A 184 3.66 -0.76 -7.20
N SER A 185 3.24 -1.82 -6.54
CA SER A 185 2.11 -1.75 -5.62
C SER A 185 2.39 -2.55 -4.36
N MET A 186 2.24 -1.90 -3.20
CA MET A 186 2.36 -2.51 -1.88
C MET A 186 3.70 -3.24 -1.64
N ALA A 187 4.80 -2.71 -2.19
CA ALA A 187 6.15 -3.24 -2.05
C ALA A 187 7.12 -2.22 -1.44
N LEU A 188 7.07 -0.96 -1.87
CA LEU A 188 8.06 0.05 -1.51
C LEU A 188 8.02 0.49 -0.04
N GLN A 189 6.97 0.21 0.71
CA GLN A 189 6.92 0.46 2.16
C GLN A 189 7.95 -0.35 2.97
N TRP A 190 8.57 -1.36 2.36
CA TRP A 190 9.57 -2.22 2.99
C TRP A 190 11.01 -1.75 2.79
N VAL A 191 11.24 -0.66 2.05
CA VAL A 191 12.59 -0.15 1.81
C VAL A 191 13.12 0.61 3.02
N SER A 192 14.41 0.46 3.28
CA SER A 192 15.11 1.18 4.34
C SER A 192 15.55 2.57 3.92
N ASP A 193 15.72 2.81 2.62
CA ASP A 193 16.21 4.08 2.03
C ASP A 193 15.31 4.50 0.86
N THR A 194 14.41 5.45 1.12
CA THR A 194 13.50 5.99 0.10
C THR A 194 14.25 6.78 -0.98
N GLY A 195 15.35 7.44 -0.61
CA GLY A 195 16.17 8.23 -1.52
C GLY A 195 16.89 7.35 -2.54
N LEU A 196 17.48 6.24 -2.07
CA LEU A 196 18.15 5.27 -2.95
C LEU A 196 17.13 4.57 -3.87
N ALA A 197 15.99 4.12 -3.32
CA ALA A 197 14.93 3.54 -4.13
C ALA A 197 14.43 4.51 -5.22
N ALA A 198 14.20 5.77 -4.87
CA ALA A 198 13.81 6.81 -5.84
C ALA A 198 14.86 7.02 -6.94
N LYS A 199 16.16 7.06 -6.56
CA LYS A 199 17.28 7.18 -7.52
C LYS A 199 17.33 5.99 -8.48
N GLN A 200 17.13 4.77 -7.99
CA GLN A 200 17.11 3.56 -8.83
C GLN A 200 15.92 3.57 -9.80
N ILE A 201 14.73 3.95 -9.33
CA ILE A 201 13.55 4.10 -10.19
C ILE A 201 13.80 5.13 -11.28
N ALA A 202 14.37 6.31 -10.93
CA ALA A 202 14.71 7.35 -11.88
C ALA A 202 15.78 6.88 -12.90
N ARG A 203 16.76 6.11 -12.45
CA ARG A 203 17.84 5.59 -13.29
C ARG A 203 17.30 4.68 -14.39
N VAL A 204 16.49 3.70 -14.03
CA VAL A 204 15.99 2.69 -14.98
C VAL A 204 14.88 3.22 -15.89
N LEU A 205 14.18 4.28 -15.49
CA LEU A 205 13.13 4.90 -16.28
C LEU A 205 13.71 5.70 -17.45
N LYS A 206 13.13 5.58 -18.64
CA LYS A 206 13.50 6.40 -19.83
C LYS A 206 13.08 7.84 -19.65
N LYS A 207 13.71 8.77 -20.36
CA LYS A 207 13.19 10.12 -20.52
C LYS A 207 11.79 10.08 -21.14
N GLY A 208 10.83 10.84 -20.59
CA GLY A 208 9.42 10.77 -20.94
C GLY A 208 8.71 9.53 -20.41
N GLY A 209 9.42 8.63 -19.75
CA GLY A 209 8.83 7.45 -19.11
C GLY A 209 8.08 7.78 -17.83
N VAL A 210 7.10 6.96 -17.48
CA VAL A 210 6.21 7.18 -16.35
C VAL A 210 6.34 6.10 -15.29
N ALA A 211 6.22 6.47 -14.01
CA ALA A 211 6.06 5.51 -12.92
C ALA A 211 4.69 5.70 -12.27
N GLU A 212 3.99 4.59 -12.01
CA GLU A 212 2.74 4.53 -11.24
C GLU A 212 2.98 3.65 -10.02
N LEU A 213 2.98 4.25 -8.83
CA LEU A 213 3.39 3.61 -7.59
C LEU A 213 2.28 3.73 -6.55
N ALA A 214 1.87 2.61 -5.95
CA ALA A 214 0.95 2.57 -4.81
C ALA A 214 1.71 2.13 -3.56
N ILE A 215 1.96 3.06 -2.65
CA ILE A 215 2.84 2.87 -1.48
C ILE A 215 2.02 3.06 -0.21
N MET A 216 2.06 2.06 0.67
CA MET A 216 1.51 2.19 2.01
C MET A 216 2.37 3.14 2.84
N VAL A 217 1.75 4.15 3.46
CA VAL A 217 2.43 5.25 4.13
C VAL A 217 2.03 5.36 5.60
N ALA A 218 2.70 6.25 6.33
CA ALA A 218 2.39 6.59 7.72
C ALA A 218 0.90 6.90 7.88
N GLY A 219 0.31 6.48 9.01
CA GLY A 219 -1.14 6.51 9.25
C GLY A 219 -1.86 5.22 8.88
N SER A 220 -1.14 4.19 8.39
CA SER A 220 -1.69 2.84 8.24
C SER A 220 -1.74 2.11 9.57
N PHE A 221 -2.78 1.26 9.75
CA PHE A 221 -2.98 0.42 10.93
C PHE A 221 -3.14 1.19 12.24
N ASP A 222 -3.62 2.44 12.18
CA ASP A 222 -3.75 3.29 13.37
C ASP A 222 -4.75 2.72 14.39
N GLU A 223 -5.78 1.99 13.94
CA GLU A 223 -6.70 1.27 14.82
C GLU A 223 -5.96 0.21 15.64
N LEU A 224 -5.09 -0.59 14.98
CA LEU A 224 -4.32 -1.63 15.66
C LEU A 224 -3.27 -1.02 16.62
N LYS A 225 -2.61 0.06 16.22
CA LYS A 225 -1.66 0.79 17.07
C LYS A 225 -2.37 1.35 18.30
N THR A 226 -3.52 1.99 18.13
CA THR A 226 -4.33 2.55 19.22
C THR A 226 -4.79 1.44 20.17
N ALA A 227 -5.32 0.34 19.64
CA ALA A 227 -5.77 -0.78 20.46
C ALA A 227 -4.62 -1.41 21.26
N ARG A 228 -3.42 -1.56 20.67
CA ARG A 228 -2.22 -2.04 21.38
C ARG A 228 -1.82 -1.08 22.51
N LYS A 229 -1.86 0.21 22.27
CA LYS A 229 -1.58 1.24 23.30
C LYS A 229 -2.57 1.16 24.47
N VAL A 230 -3.86 1.07 24.18
CA VAL A 230 -4.92 0.92 25.20
C VAL A 230 -4.78 -0.39 25.98
N ALA A 231 -4.44 -1.48 25.29
CA ALA A 231 -4.20 -2.80 25.90
C ALA A 231 -2.88 -2.89 26.67
N GLN A 232 -2.05 -1.84 26.67
CA GLN A 232 -0.71 -1.79 27.26
C GLN A 232 0.21 -2.91 26.70
N LEU A 233 0.09 -3.17 25.40
CA LEU A 233 0.92 -4.14 24.68
C LEU A 233 2.05 -3.44 23.93
N ALA A 234 3.16 -4.16 23.74
CA ALA A 234 4.27 -3.65 22.96
C ALA A 234 3.80 -3.24 21.56
N GLN A 235 4.24 -2.05 21.12
CA GLN A 235 3.92 -1.54 19.78
C GLN A 235 4.67 -2.35 18.72
N ALA A 236 4.01 -2.60 17.59
CA ALA A 236 4.70 -3.12 16.42
C ALA A 236 5.39 -1.91 15.75
N ASP A 237 6.71 -1.85 15.86
CA ASP A 237 7.51 -0.70 15.38
C ASP A 237 7.67 -0.69 13.85
N MET A 238 6.56 -0.72 13.10
CA MET A 238 6.62 -0.50 11.67
C MET A 238 6.51 1.00 11.40
N VAL A 239 7.66 1.66 11.33
CA VAL A 239 7.73 3.08 10.92
C VAL A 239 7.68 3.11 9.39
N MET A 240 6.59 3.62 8.85
CA MET A 240 6.44 3.83 7.41
C MET A 240 6.77 5.28 7.08
N PRO A 241 7.47 5.53 5.95
CA PRO A 241 7.64 6.88 5.45
C PRO A 241 6.29 7.55 5.15
N THR A 242 6.22 8.85 5.32
CA THR A 242 5.05 9.65 4.92
C THR A 242 5.01 9.83 3.40
N ALA A 243 3.83 10.22 2.87
CA ALA A 243 3.70 10.60 1.46
C ALA A 243 4.63 11.77 1.09
N ALA A 244 4.82 12.73 2.03
CA ALA A 244 5.72 13.87 1.83
C ALA A 244 7.19 13.44 1.70
N GLN A 245 7.65 12.51 2.56
CA GLN A 245 9.03 11.97 2.47
C GLN A 245 9.27 11.25 1.14
N TRP A 246 8.32 10.44 0.65
CA TRP A 246 8.39 9.83 -0.66
C TRP A 246 8.41 10.88 -1.77
N GLY A 247 7.52 11.88 -1.74
CA GLY A 247 7.47 12.97 -2.70
C GLY A 247 8.80 13.76 -2.76
N TYR A 248 9.41 14.02 -1.59
CA TYR A 248 10.73 14.64 -1.51
C TYR A 248 11.81 13.77 -2.16
N SER A 249 11.87 12.47 -1.82
CA SER A 249 12.85 11.53 -2.42
C SER A 249 12.72 11.44 -3.94
N PHE A 250 11.49 11.38 -4.48
CA PHE A 250 11.26 11.39 -5.93
C PHE A 250 11.74 12.68 -6.57
N LYS A 251 11.42 13.84 -5.99
CA LYS A 251 11.88 15.13 -6.50
C LYS A 251 13.42 15.24 -6.51
N GLN A 252 14.07 14.80 -5.44
CA GLN A 252 15.55 14.81 -5.34
C GLN A 252 16.22 13.84 -6.33
N SER A 253 15.51 12.80 -6.78
CA SER A 253 16.01 11.87 -7.80
C SER A 253 15.81 12.36 -9.25
N GLY A 254 15.25 13.55 -9.46
CA GLY A 254 14.98 14.13 -10.78
C GLY A 254 13.66 13.69 -11.40
N LEU A 255 12.80 12.99 -10.64
CA LEU A 255 11.44 12.64 -11.09
C LEU A 255 10.47 13.81 -10.85
N SER A 256 9.65 14.09 -11.85
CA SER A 256 8.58 15.08 -11.77
C SER A 256 7.31 14.42 -11.21
N LEU A 257 6.81 14.93 -10.09
CA LEU A 257 5.55 14.47 -9.49
C LEU A 257 4.37 15.07 -10.28
N GLN A 258 3.69 14.22 -11.04
CA GLN A 258 2.52 14.62 -11.84
C GLN A 258 1.23 14.59 -11.00
N ARG A 259 1.13 13.61 -10.11
CA ARG A 259 -0.04 13.43 -9.24
C ARG A 259 0.34 12.65 -7.99
N VAL A 260 -0.22 13.05 -6.86
CA VAL A 260 -0.27 12.23 -5.64
C VAL A 260 -1.68 12.26 -5.08
N ILE A 261 -2.22 11.07 -4.79
CA ILE A 261 -3.53 10.92 -4.15
C ILE A 261 -3.37 9.90 -3.03
N THR A 262 -3.65 10.33 -1.80
CA THR A 262 -3.67 9.41 -0.65
C THR A 262 -5.10 8.97 -0.37
N LYS A 263 -5.30 7.65 -0.27
CA LYS A 263 -6.60 7.02 0.03
C LYS A 263 -6.47 6.05 1.19
N ASP A 264 -7.53 5.95 1.97
CA ASP A 264 -7.69 4.94 3.01
C ASP A 264 -8.48 3.75 2.43
N TYR A 265 -7.90 2.55 2.52
CA TYR A 265 -8.52 1.29 2.14
C TYR A 265 -8.78 0.50 3.41
N VAL A 266 -10.02 0.17 3.68
CA VAL A 266 -10.43 -0.50 4.92
C VAL A 266 -10.68 -1.99 4.64
N ASP A 267 -9.91 -2.85 5.33
CA ASP A 267 -10.11 -4.29 5.35
C ASP A 267 -10.92 -4.66 6.60
N MET A 268 -12.03 -5.38 6.43
CA MET A 268 -12.97 -5.69 7.50
C MET A 268 -12.81 -7.14 7.96
N HIS A 269 -12.46 -7.34 9.22
CA HIS A 269 -12.18 -8.66 9.81
C HIS A 269 -13.28 -9.10 10.77
N SER A 270 -13.58 -10.41 10.79
CA SER A 270 -14.59 -11.01 11.67
C SER A 270 -14.17 -10.99 13.15
N ASP A 271 -12.87 -11.06 13.40
CA ASP A 271 -12.30 -11.17 14.74
C ASP A 271 -10.81 -10.74 14.74
N ILE A 272 -10.27 -10.55 15.96
CA ILE A 272 -8.89 -10.10 16.14
C ILE A 272 -7.86 -11.10 15.59
N MET A 273 -8.15 -12.39 15.56
CA MET A 273 -7.23 -13.40 15.06
C MET A 273 -7.16 -13.38 13.54
N SER A 274 -8.28 -13.15 12.86
CA SER A 274 -8.32 -12.95 11.40
C SER A 274 -7.56 -11.69 11.01
N LEU A 275 -7.72 -10.60 11.75
CA LEU A 275 -7.00 -9.35 11.57
C LEU A 275 -5.48 -9.54 11.76
N LEU A 276 -5.06 -10.16 12.85
CA LEU A 276 -3.62 -10.41 13.11
C LEU A 276 -2.99 -11.34 12.08
N ARG A 277 -3.75 -12.33 11.57
CA ARG A 277 -3.29 -13.20 10.48
C ARG A 277 -3.11 -12.43 9.17
N SER A 278 -4.04 -11.53 8.84
CA SER A 278 -3.93 -10.65 7.66
C SER A 278 -2.66 -9.79 7.75
N VAL A 279 -2.47 -9.08 8.86
CA VAL A 279 -1.26 -8.26 9.10
C VAL A 279 0.03 -9.07 8.99
N LYS A 280 0.07 -10.28 9.57
CA LYS A 280 1.22 -11.18 9.48
C LYS A 280 1.44 -11.69 8.06
N GLY A 281 0.36 -12.02 7.36
CA GLY A 281 0.39 -12.58 6.01
C GLY A 281 0.92 -11.62 4.96
N VAL A 282 0.72 -10.31 5.15
CA VAL A 282 1.26 -9.27 4.26
C VAL A 282 2.62 -8.73 4.70
N GLY A 283 3.35 -9.48 5.54
CA GLY A 283 4.72 -9.13 5.93
C GLY A 283 4.85 -8.09 7.05
N ALA A 284 3.75 -7.50 7.53
CA ALA A 284 3.78 -6.43 8.53
C ALA A 284 4.33 -6.85 9.93
N GLY A 285 4.68 -8.12 10.12
CA GLY A 285 5.45 -8.61 11.27
C GLY A 285 6.97 -8.49 11.11
N ALA A 286 7.47 -7.90 10.03
CA ALA A 286 8.91 -7.71 9.77
C ALA A 286 9.48 -6.47 10.49
N THR A 287 9.07 -6.24 11.73
CA THR A 287 9.68 -5.22 12.59
C THR A 287 11.03 -5.72 13.06
N GLY A 288 12.07 -4.90 13.02
CA GLY A 288 13.45 -5.25 13.40
C GLY A 288 13.64 -5.72 14.85
N ARG A 289 12.62 -5.58 15.71
CA ARG A 289 12.62 -6.11 17.07
C ARG A 289 11.86 -7.43 17.14
N LYS A 290 12.54 -8.50 17.60
CA LYS A 290 11.88 -9.76 17.97
C LYS A 290 11.03 -9.52 19.22
N GLN A 291 9.74 -9.29 19.02
CA GLN A 291 8.80 -9.23 20.13
C GLN A 291 8.31 -10.65 20.47
N PRO A 292 8.10 -10.96 21.75
CA PRO A 292 7.49 -12.22 22.12
C PRO A 292 6.08 -12.34 21.52
N PRO A 293 5.67 -13.55 21.14
CA PRO A 293 4.32 -13.74 20.61
C PRO A 293 3.28 -13.37 21.67
N LEU A 294 2.18 -12.77 21.24
CA LEU A 294 1.07 -12.47 22.13
C LEU A 294 0.50 -13.75 22.73
N ASN A 295 0.39 -13.81 24.05
CA ASN A 295 -0.26 -14.91 24.75
C ASN A 295 -1.81 -14.75 24.70
N ARG A 296 -2.55 -15.76 25.17
CA ARG A 296 -4.03 -15.73 25.14
C ARG A 296 -4.64 -14.54 25.90
N ARG A 297 -4.02 -14.11 27.00
CA ARG A 297 -4.47 -12.97 27.80
C ARG A 297 -4.28 -11.66 27.03
N ASP A 298 -3.14 -11.51 26.36
CA ASP A 298 -2.83 -10.34 25.53
C ASP A 298 -3.78 -10.24 24.34
N ILE A 299 -4.10 -11.36 23.69
CA ILE A 299 -5.06 -11.41 22.60
C ILE A 299 -6.46 -10.97 23.07
N LYS A 300 -6.91 -11.43 24.25
CA LYS A 300 -8.20 -10.98 24.82
C LYS A 300 -8.20 -9.49 25.13
N LYS A 301 -7.13 -8.96 25.76
CA LYS A 301 -6.98 -7.53 26.02
C LYS A 301 -7.03 -6.71 24.74
N LEU A 302 -6.30 -7.16 23.72
CA LEU A 302 -6.27 -6.50 22.41
C LEU A 302 -7.63 -6.50 21.74
N ALA A 303 -8.35 -7.63 21.76
CA ALA A 303 -9.69 -7.74 21.20
C ALA A 303 -10.68 -6.77 21.87
N MET A 304 -10.67 -6.69 23.20
CA MET A 304 -11.52 -5.75 23.93
C MET A 304 -11.17 -4.30 23.63
N ALA A 305 -9.87 -3.96 23.61
CA ALA A 305 -9.40 -2.61 23.30
C ALA A 305 -9.77 -2.21 21.88
N TYR A 306 -9.65 -3.13 20.92
CA TYR A 306 -10.01 -2.90 19.51
C TYR A 306 -11.51 -2.69 19.36
N PHE A 307 -12.34 -3.55 19.95
CA PHE A 307 -13.79 -3.44 19.93
C PHE A 307 -14.26 -2.09 20.51
N ASN A 308 -13.75 -1.71 21.68
CA ASN A 308 -14.10 -0.45 22.34
C ASN A 308 -13.67 0.78 21.53
N ALA A 309 -12.56 0.68 20.79
CA ALA A 309 -12.04 1.77 19.97
C ALA A 309 -12.78 1.91 18.64
N SER A 310 -13.14 0.77 18.00
CA SER A 310 -13.78 0.80 16.67
C SER A 310 -15.25 1.19 16.70
N GLY A 311 -15.95 0.96 17.81
CA GLY A 311 -17.38 1.26 17.96
C GLY A 311 -18.29 0.46 17.02
N VAL A 312 -17.75 -0.60 16.36
CA VAL A 312 -18.46 -1.43 15.38
C VAL A 312 -18.75 -2.79 15.99
N GLU A 313 -20.02 -3.15 16.10
CA GLU A 313 -20.45 -4.37 16.81
C GLU A 313 -20.14 -5.69 16.09
N SER A 314 -19.89 -5.67 14.77
CA SER A 314 -19.82 -6.91 13.98
C SER A 314 -18.51 -7.21 13.26
N LYS A 315 -17.67 -6.20 12.99
CA LYS A 315 -16.41 -6.39 12.25
C LYS A 315 -15.35 -5.41 12.68
N LEU A 316 -14.09 -5.83 12.67
CA LEU A 316 -12.95 -5.01 13.04
C LEU A 316 -12.32 -4.37 11.78
N PRO A 317 -12.33 -3.03 11.64
CA PRO A 317 -11.70 -2.36 10.52
C PRO A 317 -10.18 -2.33 10.68
N LEU A 318 -9.45 -2.53 9.59
CA LEU A 318 -8.00 -2.31 9.51
C LEU A 318 -7.73 -1.40 8.32
N THR A 319 -7.25 -0.18 8.58
CA THR A 319 -7.05 0.83 7.54
C THR A 319 -5.63 0.77 6.99
N TYR A 320 -5.54 0.64 5.67
CA TYR A 320 -4.33 0.80 4.87
C TYR A 320 -4.36 2.20 4.24
N ARG A 321 -3.49 3.11 4.69
CA ARG A 321 -3.32 4.42 4.06
C ARG A 321 -2.31 4.32 2.94
N VAL A 322 -2.76 4.52 1.71
CA VAL A 322 -1.94 4.31 0.52
C VAL A 322 -1.88 5.58 -0.32
N SER A 323 -0.67 5.98 -0.66
CA SER A 323 -0.42 7.09 -1.59
C SER A 323 -0.11 6.55 -2.98
N HIS A 324 -0.91 6.97 -3.95
CA HIS A 324 -0.73 6.70 -5.37
C HIS A 324 0.06 7.84 -5.99
N PHE A 325 1.26 7.56 -6.46
CA PHE A 325 2.15 8.52 -7.11
C PHE A 325 2.21 8.26 -8.60
N ARG A 326 1.98 9.30 -9.40
CA ARG A 326 2.33 9.31 -10.81
C ARG A 326 3.50 10.22 -11.02
N LEU A 327 4.59 9.66 -11.53
CA LEU A 327 5.85 10.33 -11.73
C LEU A 327 6.24 10.27 -13.21
N GLU A 328 7.05 11.23 -13.65
CA GLU A 328 7.61 11.27 -15.01
C GLU A 328 9.10 11.65 -14.93
N LYS A 329 9.93 10.98 -15.72
CA LYS A 329 11.32 11.36 -15.91
C LYS A 329 11.42 12.36 -17.06
N ARG A 330 11.90 13.56 -16.76
CA ARG A 330 12.12 14.63 -17.76
C ARG A 330 13.45 14.48 -18.51
#